data_67398f0cee6dfe9f9789148c09ca0555
#
_entry.id   67398f0cee6dfe9f9789148c09ca0555
#
_cell.length_a   1.000
_cell.length_b   1.000
_cell.length_c   1.000
_cell.angle_alpha   90.00
_cell.angle_beta   90.00
_cell.angle_gamma   90.00
#
_symmetry.space_group_name_H-M   'P 1'
#
loop_
_entity.id
_entity.type
_entity.pdbx_description
1 polymer ?
#
loop_
_entity_poly.entity_id
_entity_poly.type
_entity_poly.pdbx_seq_one_letter_code
_entity_poly.pdbx_strand_id
1 'polypeptide(L)'
;IFDEITEIGLSASKQAQFVNKYTWDKYKLKPTDFDDDIADPAYWTKHSEKEGALYSPADFYSDEEIYLSKANNDRKSGAKIVYEALSVPDEGVPRMRFTENCSQSIETFPNLPSAENDPEDIDTHAPDHHYDATRYGCLKVLPNLVTAEIRKKGWRYRVLKSAPIGGGSTNWKSA
;
A
#
# COMPACT_ATOMS: atom_id res chain seq x y z
N ILE A 1 -3.56 4.61 -6.00
CA ILE A 1 -2.31 4.81 -5.21
C ILE A 1 -1.70 6.10 -5.70
N PHE A 2 -1.41 7.02 -4.81
CA PHE A 2 -0.99 8.37 -5.18
C PHE A 2 0.50 8.63 -4.91
N ASP A 3 1.16 7.76 -4.15
CA ASP A 3 2.60 7.88 -3.86
C ASP A 3 3.19 6.56 -3.39
N GLU A 4 4.49 6.42 -3.59
CA GLU A 4 5.30 5.31 -3.09
C GLU A 4 6.68 5.79 -2.69
N ILE A 5 7.30 5.09 -1.76
CA ILE A 5 8.68 5.32 -1.38
C ILE A 5 9.40 3.97 -1.28
N THR A 6 10.64 3.96 -1.73
CA THR A 6 11.51 2.78 -1.65
C THR A 6 12.86 3.19 -1.12
N GLU A 7 13.27 2.58 -0.01
CA GLU A 7 14.59 2.78 0.56
C GLU A 7 15.23 1.44 0.88
N ILE A 8 16.49 1.29 0.54
CA ILE A 8 17.25 0.05 0.71
C ILE A 8 18.31 0.24 1.80
N GLY A 9 18.51 -0.79 2.61
CA GLY A 9 19.60 -0.84 3.60
C GLY A 9 19.37 -0.03 4.87
N LEU A 10 18.16 0.49 5.10
CA LEU A 10 17.80 1.13 6.35
C LEU A 10 17.42 0.09 7.42
N SER A 11 17.86 0.31 8.66
CA SER A 11 17.31 -0.41 9.81
C SER A 11 15.86 -0.02 10.05
N ALA A 12 15.07 -0.88 10.73
CA ALA A 12 13.66 -0.61 11.01
C ALA A 12 13.42 0.75 11.70
N SER A 13 14.26 1.11 12.66
CA SER A 13 14.19 2.42 13.31
C SER A 13 14.39 3.57 12.32
N LYS A 14 15.40 3.46 11.44
CA LYS A 14 15.66 4.50 10.42
C LYS A 14 14.55 4.54 9.36
N GLN A 15 13.93 3.41 9.03
CA GLN A 15 12.78 3.36 8.13
C GLN A 15 11.59 4.11 8.72
N ALA A 16 11.26 3.87 9.99
CA ALA A 16 10.16 4.56 10.67
C ALA A 16 10.39 6.09 10.71
N GLN A 17 11.61 6.53 11.07
CA GLN A 17 11.99 7.94 11.04
C GLN A 17 11.89 8.54 9.64
N PHE A 18 12.33 7.80 8.63
CA PHE A 18 12.24 8.22 7.24
C PHE A 18 10.79 8.38 6.79
N VAL A 19 9.91 7.44 7.09
CA VAL A 19 8.48 7.52 6.77
C VAL A 19 7.86 8.75 7.42
N ASN A 20 8.09 8.99 8.71
CA ASN A 20 7.59 10.17 9.42
C ASN A 20 8.09 11.47 8.78
N LYS A 21 9.39 11.53 8.51
CA LYS A 21 9.98 12.71 7.86
C LYS A 21 9.41 12.95 6.48
N TYR A 22 9.31 11.91 5.65
CA TYR A 22 8.80 12.00 4.29
C TYR A 22 7.34 12.47 4.25
N THR A 23 6.47 11.86 5.05
CA THR A 23 5.05 12.21 5.11
C THR A 23 4.84 13.63 5.62
N TRP A 24 5.63 14.05 6.62
CA TRP A 24 5.59 15.42 7.12
C TRP A 24 6.12 16.43 6.09
N ASP A 25 7.28 16.18 5.49
CA ASP A 25 7.89 17.12 4.55
C ASP A 25 7.03 17.33 3.30
N LYS A 26 6.46 16.24 2.78
CA LYS A 26 5.71 16.27 1.52
C LYS A 26 4.23 16.64 1.71
N TYR A 27 3.58 16.11 2.74
CA TYR A 27 2.14 16.20 2.91
C TYR A 27 1.69 16.95 4.15
N LYS A 28 2.60 17.26 5.09
CA LYS A 28 2.32 17.81 6.41
C LYS A 28 1.39 16.90 7.24
N LEU A 29 1.47 15.59 7.00
CA LEU A 29 0.72 14.57 7.73
C LEU A 29 1.58 13.93 8.83
N LYS A 30 0.95 13.66 9.97
CA LYS A 30 1.50 12.89 11.09
C LYS A 30 0.99 11.45 11.02
N PRO A 31 1.62 10.48 11.73
CA PRO A 31 1.12 9.11 11.81
C PRO A 31 -0.36 9.02 12.22
N THR A 32 -0.80 9.88 13.14
CA THR A 32 -2.17 9.92 13.65
C THR A 32 -3.21 10.43 12.64
N ASP A 33 -2.77 10.95 11.50
CA ASP A 33 -3.67 11.43 10.44
C ASP A 33 -4.08 10.30 9.47
N PHE A 34 -3.47 9.12 9.62
CA PHE A 34 -3.82 7.93 8.83
C PHE A 34 -4.84 7.05 9.57
N ASP A 35 -5.78 6.49 8.82
CA ASP A 35 -6.80 5.59 9.37
C ASP A 35 -6.19 4.23 9.79
N ASP A 36 -5.18 3.76 9.08
CA ASP A 36 -4.53 2.46 9.31
C ASP A 36 -3.18 2.39 8.60
N ASP A 37 -2.18 1.89 9.30
CA ASP A 37 -0.86 1.59 8.79
C ASP A 37 -0.68 0.07 8.78
N ILE A 38 -0.55 -0.52 7.60
CA ILE A 38 -0.45 -1.98 7.43
C ILE A 38 0.95 -2.41 7.00
N ALA A 39 1.42 -3.50 7.59
CA ALA A 39 2.71 -4.08 7.24
C ALA A 39 2.63 -5.61 7.13
N ASP A 40 3.62 -6.17 6.42
CA ASP A 40 3.82 -7.62 6.35
C ASP A 40 3.86 -8.25 7.75
N PRO A 41 3.20 -9.40 7.99
CA PRO A 41 3.24 -10.08 9.29
C PRO A 41 4.65 -10.39 9.82
N ALA A 42 5.67 -10.47 8.96
CA ALA A 42 7.05 -10.65 9.36
C ALA A 42 7.61 -9.49 10.22
N TYR A 43 7.00 -8.30 10.14
CA TYR A 43 7.38 -7.13 10.95
C TYR A 43 7.23 -7.36 12.46
N TRP A 44 6.49 -8.38 12.88
CA TRP A 44 6.36 -8.75 14.31
C TRP A 44 7.34 -9.83 14.76
N THR A 45 8.22 -10.32 13.88
CA THR A 45 9.26 -11.27 14.25
C THR A 45 10.38 -10.55 15.00
N LYS A 46 10.61 -10.95 16.23
CA LYS A 46 11.63 -10.36 17.10
C LYS A 46 13.01 -10.94 16.78
N HIS A 47 13.93 -10.09 16.36
CA HIS A 47 15.29 -10.48 15.99
C HIS A 47 16.35 -9.40 16.25
N SER A 48 15.94 -8.23 16.70
CA SER A 48 16.86 -7.13 17.02
C SER A 48 16.92 -6.92 18.53
N GLU A 49 18.11 -6.74 19.09
CA GLU A 49 18.30 -6.42 20.50
C GLU A 49 18.42 -4.91 20.68
N LYS A 50 17.64 -4.36 21.62
CA LYS A 50 17.70 -2.98 22.06
C LYS A 50 17.54 -2.95 23.58
N GLU A 51 18.52 -2.39 24.29
CA GLU A 51 18.48 -2.23 25.76
C GLU A 51 18.25 -3.56 26.52
N GLY A 52 18.81 -4.67 26.00
CA GLY A 52 18.65 -6.00 26.60
C GLY A 52 17.32 -6.69 26.35
N ALA A 53 16.46 -6.11 25.49
CA ALA A 53 15.21 -6.71 25.07
C ALA A 53 15.20 -6.99 23.56
N LEU A 54 14.48 -8.04 23.16
CA LEU A 54 14.28 -8.35 21.74
C LEU A 54 13.14 -7.49 21.15
N TYR A 55 13.48 -6.77 20.10
CA TYR A 55 12.59 -5.91 19.34
C TYR A 55 12.25 -6.52 17.98
N SER A 56 11.02 -6.32 17.55
CA SER A 56 10.56 -6.54 16.18
C SER A 56 10.65 -5.23 15.39
N PRO A 57 10.65 -5.26 14.04
CA PRO A 57 10.47 -4.06 13.24
C PRO A 57 9.26 -3.21 13.67
N ALA A 58 8.12 -3.85 13.98
CA ALA A 58 6.91 -3.14 14.41
C ALA A 58 7.11 -2.37 15.73
N ASP A 59 7.93 -2.87 16.66
CA ASP A 59 8.24 -2.15 17.90
C ASP A 59 8.99 -0.85 17.60
N PHE A 60 9.94 -0.85 16.64
CA PHE A 60 10.66 0.38 16.23
C PHE A 60 9.74 1.40 15.55
N TYR A 61 8.72 0.95 14.82
CA TYR A 61 7.72 1.86 14.25
C TYR A 61 6.85 2.46 15.35
N SER A 62 6.47 1.66 16.36
CA SER A 62 5.72 2.15 17.53
C SER A 62 6.49 3.20 18.34
N ASP A 63 7.83 3.11 18.43
CA ASP A 63 8.67 4.13 19.05
C ASP A 63 8.56 5.50 18.33
N GLU A 64 8.22 5.49 17.06
CA GLU A 64 8.02 6.70 16.22
C GLU A 64 6.52 7.06 16.04
N GLU A 65 5.66 6.56 16.92
CA GLU A 65 4.20 6.79 16.92
C GLU A 65 3.47 6.24 15.68
N ILE A 66 4.09 5.31 14.92
CA ILE A 66 3.46 4.60 13.81
C ILE A 66 2.98 3.23 14.31
N TYR A 67 1.67 3.06 14.44
CA TYR A 67 1.07 1.84 14.97
C TYR A 67 0.62 0.92 13.85
N LEU A 68 1.50 -0.01 13.49
CA LEU A 68 1.26 -0.93 12.40
C LEU A 68 0.21 -1.99 12.76
N SER A 69 -0.64 -2.34 11.82
CA SER A 69 -1.51 -3.52 11.85
C SER A 69 -1.03 -4.59 10.87
N LYS A 70 -1.27 -5.87 11.21
CA LYS A 70 -0.84 -6.98 10.37
C LYS A 70 -1.68 -7.04 9.10
N ALA A 71 -1.00 -7.08 7.95
CA ALA A 71 -1.64 -7.34 6.68
C ALA A 71 -2.26 -8.75 6.64
N ASN A 72 -3.32 -8.89 5.87
CA ASN A 72 -3.78 -10.21 5.44
C ASN A 72 -2.82 -10.72 4.34
N ASN A 73 -2.16 -11.84 4.59
CA ASN A 73 -1.19 -12.43 3.67
C ASN A 73 -1.77 -13.55 2.79
N ASP A 74 -3.07 -13.53 2.52
CA ASP A 74 -3.68 -14.43 1.53
C ASP A 74 -3.28 -14.01 0.11
N ARG A 75 -2.29 -14.70 -0.46
CA ARG A 75 -1.72 -14.37 -1.76
C ARG A 75 -2.72 -14.51 -2.89
N LYS A 76 -3.49 -15.58 -2.93
CA LYS A 76 -4.45 -15.87 -4.02
C LYS A 76 -5.62 -14.88 -4.02
N SER A 77 -6.24 -14.69 -2.86
CA SER A 77 -7.30 -13.68 -2.74
C SER A 77 -6.78 -12.27 -3.04
N GLY A 78 -5.56 -11.97 -2.60
CA GLY A 78 -4.93 -10.69 -2.86
C GLY A 78 -4.61 -10.46 -4.34
N ALA A 79 -4.04 -11.45 -5.03
CA ALA A 79 -3.77 -11.38 -6.47
C ALA A 79 -5.06 -11.14 -7.26
N LYS A 80 -6.12 -11.88 -6.93
CA LYS A 80 -7.44 -11.69 -7.55
C LYS A 80 -7.99 -10.28 -7.34
N ILE A 81 -7.90 -9.74 -6.12
CA ILE A 81 -8.37 -8.39 -5.83
C ILE A 81 -7.56 -7.33 -6.59
N VAL A 82 -6.25 -7.46 -6.68
CA VAL A 82 -5.39 -6.55 -7.46
C VAL A 82 -5.77 -6.59 -8.93
N TYR A 83 -5.93 -7.80 -9.50
CA TYR A 83 -6.35 -7.97 -10.89
C TYR A 83 -7.71 -7.31 -11.17
N GLU A 84 -8.72 -7.58 -10.33
CA GLU A 84 -10.06 -7.00 -10.46
C GLU A 84 -10.05 -5.46 -10.29
N ALA A 85 -9.19 -4.95 -9.41
CA ALA A 85 -9.07 -3.51 -9.16
C ALA A 85 -8.41 -2.75 -10.34
N LEU A 86 -7.46 -3.40 -11.03
CA LEU A 86 -6.77 -2.84 -12.20
C LEU A 86 -7.55 -3.05 -13.49
N SER A 87 -8.46 -4.04 -13.54
CA SER A 87 -9.25 -4.34 -14.74
C SER A 87 -10.11 -3.14 -15.13
N VAL A 88 -10.09 -2.83 -16.43
CA VAL A 88 -10.93 -1.77 -17.01
C VAL A 88 -12.31 -2.37 -17.30
N PRO A 89 -13.39 -1.91 -16.67
CA PRO A 89 -14.74 -2.35 -17.01
C PRO A 89 -15.15 -1.82 -18.39
N ASP A 90 -16.12 -2.47 -19.03
CA ASP A 90 -16.61 -2.09 -20.37
C ASP A 90 -17.03 -0.61 -20.46
N GLU A 91 -17.57 -0.08 -19.36
CA GLU A 91 -17.95 1.33 -19.24
C GLU A 91 -17.25 1.94 -18.04
N GLY A 92 -16.12 2.59 -18.25
CA GLY A 92 -15.52 3.36 -17.18
C GLY A 92 -14.02 3.22 -17.02
N VAL A 93 -13.56 3.51 -15.80
CA VAL A 93 -12.15 3.53 -15.41
C VAL A 93 -11.89 2.42 -14.38
N PRO A 94 -10.66 1.89 -14.32
CA PRO A 94 -10.30 0.91 -13.31
C PRO A 94 -10.48 1.48 -11.90
N ARG A 95 -10.76 0.60 -10.95
CA ARG A 95 -10.99 0.98 -9.55
C ARG A 95 -9.71 1.40 -8.84
N MET A 96 -8.58 0.87 -9.26
CA MET A 96 -7.26 1.25 -8.78
C MET A 96 -6.45 1.83 -9.93
N ARG A 97 -5.76 2.91 -9.65
CA ARG A 97 -4.84 3.57 -10.56
C ARG A 97 -3.62 4.03 -9.78
N PHE A 98 -2.51 4.13 -10.46
CA PHE A 98 -1.28 4.70 -9.93
C PHE A 98 -1.07 6.09 -10.51
N THR A 99 -0.62 7.03 -9.69
CA THR A 99 -0.12 8.31 -10.19
C THR A 99 1.32 8.15 -10.67
N GLU A 100 1.82 9.12 -11.40
CA GLU A 100 3.21 9.14 -11.90
C GLU A 100 4.28 9.07 -10.80
N ASN A 101 3.92 9.42 -9.55
CA ASN A 101 4.82 9.29 -8.40
C ASN A 101 5.12 7.83 -8.03
N CYS A 102 4.31 6.88 -8.50
CA CYS A 102 4.47 5.45 -8.24
C CYS A 102 5.30 4.79 -9.34
N SER A 103 6.48 5.32 -9.63
CA SER A 103 7.30 4.91 -10.76
C SER A 103 7.75 3.45 -10.69
N GLN A 104 8.11 2.97 -9.49
CA GLN A 104 8.55 1.59 -9.28
C GLN A 104 7.39 0.61 -9.49
N SER A 105 6.21 0.91 -8.95
CA SER A 105 5.00 0.09 -9.19
C SER A 105 4.63 0.06 -10.67
N ILE A 106 4.66 1.20 -11.35
CA ILE A 106 4.35 1.31 -12.79
C ILE A 106 5.33 0.49 -13.63
N GLU A 107 6.60 0.48 -13.26
CA GLU A 107 7.63 -0.30 -13.95
C GLU A 107 7.55 -1.80 -13.63
N THR A 108 7.37 -2.16 -12.36
CA THR A 108 7.48 -3.55 -11.92
C THR A 108 6.24 -4.38 -12.21
N PHE A 109 5.03 -3.87 -11.98
CA PHE A 109 3.80 -4.67 -12.11
C PHE A 109 3.62 -5.36 -13.45
N PRO A 110 3.82 -4.69 -14.61
CA PRO A 110 3.67 -5.35 -15.92
C PRO A 110 4.71 -6.43 -16.18
N ASN A 111 5.83 -6.39 -15.44
CA ASN A 111 6.99 -7.25 -15.67
C ASN A 111 7.12 -8.39 -14.63
N LEU A 112 6.20 -8.49 -13.67
CA LEU A 112 6.23 -9.54 -12.66
C LEU A 112 5.91 -10.90 -13.29
N PRO A 113 6.82 -11.89 -13.20
CA PRO A 113 6.54 -13.22 -13.70
C PRO A 113 5.54 -13.95 -12.79
N SER A 114 4.72 -14.80 -13.39
CA SER A 114 3.91 -15.76 -12.63
C SER A 114 4.81 -16.82 -12.00
N ALA A 115 4.39 -17.36 -10.88
CA ALA A 115 5.09 -18.48 -10.25
C ALA A 115 5.07 -19.71 -11.18
N GLU A 116 6.19 -20.43 -11.24
CA GLU A 116 6.37 -21.59 -12.15
C GLU A 116 5.30 -22.68 -11.93
N ASN A 117 4.93 -22.92 -10.68
CA ASN A 117 4.00 -23.98 -10.30
C ASN A 117 2.57 -23.48 -10.02
N ASP A 118 2.32 -22.17 -10.06
CA ASP A 118 0.99 -21.58 -9.83
C ASP A 118 0.83 -20.29 -10.65
N PRO A 119 0.28 -20.39 -11.87
CA PRO A 119 0.10 -19.23 -12.76
C PRO A 119 -0.80 -18.12 -12.19
N GLU A 120 -1.57 -18.41 -11.14
CA GLU A 120 -2.42 -17.43 -10.44
C GLU A 120 -1.66 -16.63 -9.36
N ASP A 121 -0.43 -17.03 -9.07
CA ASP A 121 0.45 -16.33 -8.12
C ASP A 121 1.66 -15.74 -8.82
N ILE A 122 2.33 -14.80 -8.17
CA ILE A 122 3.54 -14.15 -8.65
C ILE A 122 4.77 -14.86 -8.08
N ASP A 123 5.83 -14.96 -8.89
CA ASP A 123 7.10 -15.52 -8.46
C ASP A 123 7.70 -14.67 -7.32
N THR A 124 7.85 -15.28 -6.16
CA THR A 124 8.42 -14.65 -4.96
C THR A 124 9.93 -14.38 -5.04
N HIS A 125 10.60 -14.87 -6.06
CA HIS A 125 12.01 -14.54 -6.32
C HIS A 125 12.17 -13.25 -7.15
N ALA A 126 11.09 -12.76 -7.73
CA ALA A 126 11.06 -11.47 -8.39
C ALA A 126 11.01 -10.30 -7.37
N PRO A 127 11.35 -9.06 -7.76
CA PRO A 127 11.23 -7.89 -6.90
C PRO A 127 9.74 -7.51 -6.71
N ASP A 128 9.04 -8.27 -5.88
CA ASP A 128 7.59 -8.19 -5.66
C ASP A 128 7.15 -7.23 -4.53
N HIS A 129 8.07 -6.50 -3.89
CA HIS A 129 7.77 -5.68 -2.70
C HIS A 129 6.67 -4.64 -2.92
N HIS A 130 6.67 -3.95 -4.07
CA HIS A 130 5.63 -2.97 -4.41
C HIS A 130 4.28 -3.64 -4.66
N TYR A 131 4.33 -4.81 -5.29
CA TYR A 131 3.14 -5.62 -5.51
C TYR A 131 2.55 -6.10 -4.20
N ASP A 132 3.37 -6.64 -3.30
CA ASP A 132 2.92 -7.12 -2.00
C ASP A 132 2.34 -5.98 -1.14
N ALA A 133 3.00 -4.82 -1.09
CA ALA A 133 2.45 -3.65 -0.41
C ALA A 133 1.08 -3.23 -0.97
N THR A 134 0.94 -3.22 -2.30
CA THR A 134 -0.33 -2.93 -2.97
C THR A 134 -1.38 -3.99 -2.67
N ARG A 135 -1.01 -5.26 -2.71
CA ARG A 135 -1.87 -6.40 -2.41
C ARG A 135 -2.42 -6.32 -0.98
N TYR A 136 -1.57 -5.99 -0.01
CA TYR A 136 -2.00 -5.79 1.39
C TYR A 136 -2.99 -4.64 1.50
N GLY A 137 -2.71 -3.51 0.86
CA GLY A 137 -3.63 -2.38 0.81
C GLY A 137 -4.97 -2.74 0.18
N CYS A 138 -4.96 -3.46 -0.95
CA CYS A 138 -6.19 -3.91 -1.62
C CYS A 138 -7.01 -4.85 -0.75
N LEU A 139 -6.39 -5.83 -0.09
CA LEU A 139 -7.08 -6.75 0.84
C LEU A 139 -7.72 -6.01 2.02
N LYS A 140 -7.15 -4.91 2.47
CA LYS A 140 -7.70 -4.10 3.54
C LYS A 140 -8.84 -3.20 3.09
N VAL A 141 -8.64 -2.50 1.98
CA VAL A 141 -9.56 -1.44 1.54
C VAL A 141 -10.68 -1.99 0.65
N LEU A 142 -10.41 -3.08 -0.09
CA LEU A 142 -11.30 -3.63 -1.11
C LEU A 142 -11.72 -5.11 -0.83
N PRO A 143 -11.97 -5.53 0.42
CA PRO A 143 -12.17 -6.94 0.75
C PRO A 143 -13.36 -7.59 0.03
N ASN A 144 -14.29 -6.77 -0.47
CA ASN A 144 -15.55 -7.23 -1.09
C ASN A 144 -15.54 -7.13 -2.63
N LEU A 145 -14.41 -6.84 -3.28
CA LEU A 145 -14.35 -6.78 -4.75
C LEU A 145 -14.66 -8.12 -5.42
N VAL A 146 -14.50 -9.21 -4.69
CA VAL A 146 -14.75 -10.57 -5.19
C VAL A 146 -16.24 -10.90 -5.26
N THR A 147 -17.12 -10.15 -4.61
CA THR A 147 -18.57 -10.40 -4.62
C THR A 147 -19.31 -9.52 -5.64
N ALA A 148 -20.11 -10.16 -6.49
CA ALA A 148 -20.83 -9.53 -7.61
C ALA A 148 -21.83 -8.41 -7.19
N GLU A 149 -22.14 -8.28 -5.91
CA GLU A 149 -23.10 -7.28 -5.40
C GLU A 149 -22.60 -5.85 -5.39
N ILE A 150 -21.28 -5.66 -5.46
CA ILE A 150 -20.69 -4.31 -5.42
C ILE A 150 -20.81 -3.58 -6.75
N ARG A 151 -21.06 -4.28 -7.85
CA ARG A 151 -21.30 -3.65 -9.17
C ARG A 151 -22.51 -2.70 -9.21
N LYS A 152 -23.38 -2.72 -8.21
CA LYS A 152 -24.63 -1.92 -8.19
C LYS A 152 -24.64 -0.70 -7.26
N LYS A 153 -23.65 -0.53 -6.36
CA LYS A 153 -23.58 0.65 -5.50
C LYS A 153 -22.41 1.52 -5.91
N GLY A 154 -22.69 2.67 -6.50
CA GLY A 154 -21.67 3.65 -6.89
C GLY A 154 -20.71 3.96 -5.72
N TRP A 155 -19.44 3.78 -5.95
CA TRP A 155 -18.37 4.02 -4.99
C TRP A 155 -18.27 5.50 -4.67
N ARG A 156 -18.54 5.86 -3.44
CA ARG A 156 -18.10 7.14 -2.89
C ARG A 156 -16.82 6.84 -2.12
N TYR A 157 -15.68 7.17 -2.69
CA TYR A 157 -14.45 7.28 -1.93
C TYR A 157 -14.68 8.29 -0.83
N ARG A 158 -14.50 7.88 0.41
CA ARG A 158 -14.24 8.82 1.48
C ARG A 158 -12.80 9.28 1.27
N VAL A 159 -12.63 10.33 0.47
CA VAL A 159 -11.36 11.05 0.42
C VAL A 159 -11.03 11.44 1.84
N LEU A 160 -9.78 11.21 2.26
CA LEU A 160 -9.22 11.72 3.50
C LEU A 160 -9.87 13.06 3.84
N LYS A 161 -10.32 13.24 5.07
CA LYS A 161 -10.79 14.53 5.55
C LYS A 161 -9.65 15.51 5.32
N SER A 162 -9.76 16.24 4.24
CA SER A 162 -8.74 17.07 3.68
C SER A 162 -8.23 18.10 4.68
N ALA A 163 -6.95 18.07 4.95
CA ALA A 163 -6.25 19.33 5.16
C ALA A 163 -6.48 20.18 3.90
N PRO A 164 -6.79 21.48 3.99
CA PRO A 164 -7.04 22.31 2.84
C PRO A 164 -5.76 22.38 1.98
N ILE A 165 -5.78 21.74 0.83
CA ILE A 165 -4.78 21.96 -0.20
C ILE A 165 -4.95 23.42 -0.62
N GLY A 166 -3.93 24.23 -0.36
CA GLY A 166 -3.87 25.62 -0.78
C GLY A 166 -4.19 25.73 -2.27
N GLY A 167 -5.13 26.63 -2.61
CA GLY A 167 -5.82 26.72 -3.88
C GLY A 167 -4.90 26.76 -5.09
N GLY A 168 -5.06 25.77 -5.92
CA GLY A 168 -4.70 25.73 -7.30
C GLY A 168 -5.88 25.10 -8.04
N SER A 169 -6.75 25.96 -8.59
CA SER A 169 -7.88 25.55 -9.42
C SER A 169 -7.36 24.92 -10.71
N THR A 170 -7.34 23.61 -10.79
CA THR A 170 -7.28 22.92 -12.08
C THR A 170 -8.61 22.19 -12.30
N ASN A 171 -9.40 22.77 -13.16
CA ASN A 171 -10.72 22.29 -13.58
C ASN A 171 -10.53 21.10 -14.54
N TRP A 172 -10.66 19.86 -14.05
CA TRP A 172 -10.51 18.62 -14.84
C TRP A 172 -11.80 18.16 -15.54
N LYS A 173 -12.81 19.07 -15.68
CA LYS A 173 -14.12 18.78 -16.27
C LYS A 173 -14.19 18.98 -17.78
N SER A 174 -13.07 19.05 -18.49
CA SER A 174 -13.11 19.16 -19.95
C SER A 174 -11.89 18.47 -20.57
N ALA A 175 -12.00 17.18 -20.78
CA ALA A 175 -11.39 16.43 -21.88
C ALA A 175 -12.12 15.08 -22.00
#